data_5d51c1d1346413d7d4f6d7bd2b72c7d6
#
_entry.id   5d51c1d1346413d7d4f6d7bd2b72c7d6
#
_cell.length_a   1.000
_cell.length_b   1.000
_cell.length_c   1.000
_cell.angle_alpha   90.00
_cell.angle_beta   90.00
_cell.angle_gamma   90.00
#
_symmetry.space_group_name_H-M   'P 1'
#
loop_
_entity.id
_entity.type
_entity.pdbx_description
1 polymer ?
#
loop_
_entity_poly.entity_id
_entity_poly.type
_entity_poly.pdbx_seq_one_letter_code
_entity_poly.pdbx_strand_id
1 'polypeptide(L)'
;YGVADNKYNPSFGYRKNGEAYNANHNFYHKPQISLNHQWEIDRKSSLSTSLYMSLGRGGGYSGQGNDKFSPYSYSSWNGAYKGALNTTFRRPDGTFDYAAIEDYNASSEYGSALVMSESKNEHVWYGLLSTYTTKFGENFDFYGGVDFRYYKGTHTNVISDLFGGEYYMDNADRLKVKAANNAAAADPMWAYQKLYVGDVVYRDYDGYVMQEGAFFQLEYNKDKLAAFVSGS
;
A
#
# COMPACT_ATOMS: atom_id res chain seq x y z
N TYR A 1 2.45 26.97 -7.79
CA TYR A 1 1.03 27.21 -7.59
C TYR A 1 0.64 28.70 -7.50
N GLY A 2 1.43 29.61 -7.94
CA GLY A 2 1.35 31.07 -8.14
C GLY A 2 0.31 31.96 -7.42
N VAL A 3 -0.81 31.46 -6.97
CA VAL A 3 -1.86 32.26 -6.31
C VAL A 3 -2.62 31.45 -5.23
N ALA A 4 -2.37 30.16 -5.13
CA ALA A 4 -3.04 29.32 -4.15
C ALA A 4 -2.36 29.44 -2.80
N ASP A 5 -3.13 29.76 -1.76
CA ASP A 5 -2.63 29.73 -0.40
C ASP A 5 -2.33 28.30 0.07
N ASN A 6 -1.72 28.14 1.22
CA ASN A 6 -1.36 26.84 1.80
C ASN A 6 -2.56 25.97 2.19
N LYS A 7 -3.79 26.44 2.03
CA LYS A 7 -5.04 25.71 2.28
C LYS A 7 -5.70 25.20 1.00
N TYR A 8 -5.14 25.53 -0.17
CA TYR A 8 -5.70 25.08 -1.43
C TYR A 8 -5.54 23.57 -1.63
N ASN A 9 -6.66 22.86 -1.81
CA ASN A 9 -6.70 21.45 -2.14
C ASN A 9 -7.12 21.26 -3.61
N PRO A 10 -6.20 20.88 -4.50
CA PRO A 10 -6.49 20.74 -5.93
C PRO A 10 -7.45 19.57 -6.25
N SER A 11 -7.66 18.65 -5.32
CA SER A 11 -8.59 17.52 -5.47
C SER A 11 -9.97 17.78 -4.88
N PHE A 12 -10.16 18.93 -4.23
CA PHE A 12 -11.46 19.29 -3.68
C PHE A 12 -12.37 19.90 -4.74
N GLY A 13 -13.63 19.47 -4.76
CA GLY A 13 -14.63 20.01 -5.66
C GLY A 13 -16.04 19.54 -5.33
N TYR A 14 -16.94 19.64 -6.30
CA TYR A 14 -18.36 19.34 -6.12
C TYR A 14 -18.87 18.41 -7.21
N ARG A 15 -19.70 17.47 -6.81
CA ARG A 15 -20.48 16.59 -7.67
C ARG A 15 -21.67 17.33 -8.29
N LYS A 16 -22.34 16.71 -9.25
CA LYS A 16 -23.53 17.27 -9.93
C LYS A 16 -24.70 17.52 -8.96
N ASN A 17 -24.84 16.71 -7.94
CA ASN A 17 -25.83 16.87 -6.88
C ASN A 17 -25.49 17.97 -5.85
N GLY A 18 -24.35 18.67 -6.01
CA GLY A 18 -23.85 19.67 -5.08
C GLY A 18 -23.07 19.14 -3.88
N GLU A 19 -22.90 17.82 -3.78
CA GLU A 19 -22.12 17.20 -2.71
C GLU A 19 -20.63 17.51 -2.86
N ALA A 20 -19.99 17.88 -1.76
CA ALA A 20 -18.56 18.07 -1.71
C ALA A 20 -17.83 16.72 -1.83
N TYR A 21 -16.81 16.68 -2.68
CA TYR A 21 -16.03 15.48 -2.93
C TYR A 21 -14.54 15.80 -2.94
N ASN A 22 -13.74 14.84 -2.48
CA ASN A 22 -12.28 14.92 -2.51
C ASN A 22 -11.69 13.60 -2.96
N ALA A 23 -11.07 13.57 -4.14
CA ALA A 23 -10.41 12.39 -4.68
C ALA A 23 -9.15 11.97 -3.90
N ASN A 24 -8.65 12.82 -3.01
CA ASN A 24 -7.49 12.51 -2.19
C ASN A 24 -7.95 12.06 -0.80
N HIS A 25 -8.19 10.76 -0.67
CA HIS A 25 -8.61 10.13 0.57
C HIS A 25 -7.73 8.92 0.87
N ASN A 26 -7.17 8.89 2.07
CA ASN A 26 -6.38 7.76 2.56
C ASN A 26 -6.90 7.32 3.93
N PHE A 27 -6.85 6.02 4.17
CA PHE A 27 -7.12 5.46 5.47
C PHE A 27 -6.09 4.38 5.80
N TYR A 28 -5.84 4.20 7.09
CA TYR A 28 -4.89 3.20 7.53
C TYR A 28 -5.21 2.73 8.95
N HIS A 29 -5.22 1.42 9.14
CA HIS A 29 -5.37 0.80 10.44
C HIS A 29 -4.39 -0.37 10.56
N LYS A 30 -3.44 -0.30 11.52
CA LYS A 30 -2.37 -1.29 11.68
C LYS A 30 -2.15 -1.62 13.15
N PRO A 31 -3.03 -2.44 13.75
CA PRO A 31 -2.76 -2.97 15.07
C PRO A 31 -1.53 -3.88 15.07
N GLN A 32 -0.79 -3.82 16.17
CA GLN A 32 0.33 -4.69 16.45
C GLN A 32 0.16 -5.28 17.84
N ILE A 33 0.40 -6.58 17.96
CA ILE A 33 0.34 -7.33 19.21
C ILE A 33 1.70 -8.00 19.41
N SER A 34 2.22 -7.95 20.63
CA SER A 34 3.41 -8.69 21.00
C SER A 34 3.21 -9.41 22.34
N LEU A 35 3.78 -10.60 22.42
CA LEU A 35 3.91 -11.36 23.64
C LEU A 35 5.40 -11.51 23.93
N ASN A 36 5.84 -10.95 25.05
CA ASN A 36 7.23 -10.98 25.46
C ASN A 36 7.36 -11.93 26.66
N HIS A 37 8.29 -12.86 26.57
CA HIS A 37 8.62 -13.82 27.60
C HIS A 37 10.08 -13.63 28.00
N GLN A 38 10.32 -13.51 29.29
CA GLN A 38 11.66 -13.43 29.88
C GLN A 38 11.82 -14.60 30.86
N TRP A 39 12.85 -15.41 30.66
CA TRP A 39 13.16 -16.52 31.51
C TRP A 39 14.59 -16.40 32.05
N GLU A 40 14.70 -16.19 33.36
CA GLU A 40 15.95 -16.30 34.09
C GLU A 40 16.24 -17.80 34.38
N ILE A 41 17.09 -18.43 33.57
CA ILE A 41 17.39 -19.86 33.65
C ILE A 41 18.21 -20.14 34.90
N ASP A 42 19.22 -19.29 35.10
CA ASP A 42 20.05 -19.29 36.30
C ASP A 42 20.65 -17.88 36.53
N ARG A 43 21.60 -17.74 37.48
CA ARG A 43 22.24 -16.45 37.81
C ARG A 43 23.09 -15.84 36.68
N LYS A 44 23.40 -16.61 35.65
CA LYS A 44 24.28 -16.22 34.56
C LYS A 44 23.59 -16.25 33.20
N SER A 45 22.45 -16.91 33.10
CA SER A 45 21.84 -17.25 31.83
C SER A 45 20.37 -16.82 31.78
N SER A 46 19.97 -16.20 30.72
CA SER A 46 18.58 -15.86 30.47
C SER A 46 18.17 -16.08 29.00
N LEU A 47 16.89 -16.29 28.80
CA LEU A 47 16.25 -16.39 27.48
C LEU A 47 15.15 -15.35 27.38
N SER A 48 15.25 -14.49 26.39
CA SER A 48 14.23 -13.52 26.03
C SER A 48 13.60 -13.92 24.70
N THR A 49 12.27 -14.05 24.67
CA THR A 49 11.54 -14.40 23.44
C THR A 49 10.39 -13.44 23.24
N SER A 50 10.32 -12.87 22.05
CA SER A 50 9.23 -12.00 21.61
C SER A 50 8.51 -12.64 20.44
N LEU A 51 7.22 -12.92 20.60
CA LEU A 51 6.31 -13.23 19.52
C LEU A 51 5.56 -11.94 19.15
N TYR A 52 5.45 -11.65 17.87
CA TYR A 52 4.73 -10.46 17.43
C TYR A 52 3.90 -10.74 16.19
N MET A 53 2.81 -10.00 16.06
CA MET A 53 1.90 -10.04 14.90
C MET A 53 1.36 -8.65 14.60
N SER A 54 1.17 -8.34 13.32
CA SER A 54 0.47 -7.16 12.87
C SER A 54 -0.48 -7.50 11.71
N LEU A 55 -1.68 -6.93 11.79
CA LEU A 55 -2.69 -7.00 10.75
C LEU A 55 -2.92 -5.58 10.24
N GLY A 56 -2.51 -5.30 9.02
CA GLY A 56 -2.66 -3.97 8.43
C GLY A 56 -3.76 -3.95 7.38
N ARG A 57 -4.60 -2.92 7.45
CA ARG A 57 -5.55 -2.56 6.40
C ARG A 57 -5.39 -1.09 6.11
N GLY A 58 -5.22 -0.76 4.86
CA GLY A 58 -5.09 0.62 4.44
C GLY A 58 -5.38 0.77 2.97
N GLY A 59 -5.64 1.98 2.58
CA GLY A 59 -5.91 2.28 1.19
C GLY A 59 -6.05 3.77 0.95
N GLY A 60 -6.29 4.09 -0.31
CA GLY A 60 -6.53 5.45 -0.72
C GLY A 60 -7.22 5.49 -2.06
N TYR A 61 -7.87 6.59 -2.34
CA TYR A 61 -8.49 6.78 -3.64
C TYR A 61 -7.43 6.94 -4.73
N SER A 62 -7.66 6.26 -5.84
CA SER A 62 -6.83 6.31 -7.04
C SER A 62 -7.76 6.41 -8.25
N GLY A 63 -7.75 7.56 -8.92
CA GLY A 63 -8.51 7.74 -10.14
C GLY A 63 -7.97 6.87 -11.27
N GLN A 64 -8.84 6.33 -12.09
CA GLN A 64 -8.51 5.59 -13.31
C GLN A 64 -9.08 6.29 -14.51
N GLY A 65 -8.47 6.13 -15.67
CA GLY A 65 -8.94 6.69 -16.92
C GLY A 65 -8.75 5.74 -18.08
N ASN A 66 -9.68 5.72 -19.00
CA ASN A 66 -9.66 4.87 -20.18
C ASN A 66 -9.29 5.66 -21.43
N ASP A 67 -7.99 5.78 -21.70
CA ASP A 67 -7.46 6.50 -22.85
C ASP A 67 -7.59 5.77 -24.20
N LYS A 68 -8.09 4.53 -24.21
CA LYS A 68 -8.43 3.82 -25.45
C LYS A 68 -9.77 4.24 -26.04
N PHE A 69 -10.73 4.57 -25.17
CA PHE A 69 -12.09 4.87 -25.56
C PHE A 69 -12.51 6.31 -25.26
N SER A 70 -11.61 7.12 -24.75
CA SER A 70 -11.83 8.53 -24.43
C SER A 70 -10.54 9.34 -24.53
N PRO A 71 -10.62 10.67 -24.62
CA PRO A 71 -9.43 11.53 -24.56
C PRO A 71 -8.84 11.66 -23.15
N TYR A 72 -9.43 11.00 -22.16
CA TYR A 72 -9.07 11.15 -20.75
C TYR A 72 -8.30 9.93 -20.23
N SER A 73 -7.34 10.19 -19.36
CA SER A 73 -6.48 9.19 -18.75
C SER A 73 -6.38 9.42 -17.24
N TYR A 74 -5.65 8.58 -16.56
CA TYR A 74 -5.29 8.76 -15.14
C TYR A 74 -4.78 10.20 -14.85
N SER A 75 -4.01 10.79 -15.76
CA SER A 75 -3.48 12.16 -15.58
C SER A 75 -4.56 13.24 -15.50
N SER A 76 -5.77 12.97 -15.98
CA SER A 76 -6.90 13.90 -15.88
C SER A 76 -7.41 14.09 -14.44
N TRP A 77 -7.11 13.15 -13.54
CA TRP A 77 -7.44 13.22 -12.11
C TRP A 77 -6.47 14.08 -11.31
N ASN A 78 -5.29 14.34 -11.82
CA ASN A 78 -4.26 15.00 -11.04
C ASN A 78 -4.53 16.50 -10.94
N GLY A 79 -4.69 16.96 -9.73
CA GLY A 79 -4.72 18.38 -9.41
C GLY A 79 -3.43 19.10 -9.80
N ALA A 80 -2.28 18.39 -9.70
CA ALA A 80 -1.00 18.89 -10.15
C ALA A 80 -0.11 17.74 -10.66
N TYR A 81 0.45 17.89 -11.84
CA TYR A 81 1.43 16.97 -12.40
C TYR A 81 2.74 17.74 -12.68
N LYS A 82 3.84 17.29 -12.11
CA LYS A 82 5.15 17.95 -12.25
C LYS A 82 5.12 19.46 -11.93
N GLY A 83 4.37 19.84 -10.91
CA GLY A 83 4.25 21.23 -10.46
C GLY A 83 3.23 22.10 -11.20
N ALA A 84 2.59 21.59 -12.25
CA ALA A 84 1.52 22.29 -12.96
C ALA A 84 0.14 21.73 -12.61
N LEU A 85 -0.86 22.59 -12.43
CA LEU A 85 -2.25 22.17 -12.25
C LEU A 85 -2.79 21.62 -13.57
N ASN A 86 -3.47 20.46 -13.50
CA ASN A 86 -4.28 19.98 -14.62
C ASN A 86 -5.58 20.82 -14.68
N THR A 87 -5.86 21.40 -15.84
CA THR A 87 -7.00 22.28 -16.07
C THR A 87 -8.19 21.60 -16.74
N THR A 88 -8.09 20.32 -17.09
CA THR A 88 -9.11 19.60 -17.88
C THR A 88 -10.48 19.60 -17.19
N PHE A 89 -10.50 19.31 -15.89
CA PHE A 89 -11.70 19.31 -15.06
C PHE A 89 -11.53 20.30 -13.90
N ARG A 90 -11.38 21.58 -14.22
CA ARG A 90 -11.18 22.61 -13.19
C ARG A 90 -12.07 23.82 -13.47
N ARG A 91 -12.79 24.23 -12.44
CA ARG A 91 -13.64 25.42 -12.48
C ARG A 91 -12.82 26.71 -12.34
N PRO A 92 -13.38 27.85 -12.74
CA PRO A 92 -12.68 29.13 -12.62
C PRO A 92 -12.31 29.52 -11.19
N ASP A 93 -13.04 29.03 -10.18
CA ASP A 93 -12.75 29.21 -8.76
C ASP A 93 -11.62 28.33 -8.23
N GLY A 94 -11.05 27.47 -9.08
CA GLY A 94 -9.97 26.55 -8.75
C GLY A 94 -10.43 25.21 -8.20
N THR A 95 -11.72 24.96 -7.96
CA THR A 95 -12.24 23.67 -7.52
C THR A 95 -12.22 22.63 -8.65
N PHE A 96 -12.12 21.33 -8.28
CA PHE A 96 -12.17 20.26 -9.26
C PHE A 96 -13.62 19.97 -9.69
N ASP A 97 -13.87 19.80 -10.98
CA ASP A 97 -15.21 19.68 -11.55
C ASP A 97 -15.63 18.22 -11.72
N TYR A 98 -16.06 17.60 -10.64
CA TYR A 98 -16.59 16.22 -10.67
C TYR A 98 -17.92 16.15 -11.45
N ALA A 99 -18.72 17.22 -11.47
CA ALA A 99 -19.95 17.25 -12.23
C ALA A 99 -19.70 17.12 -13.73
N ALA A 100 -18.65 17.75 -14.26
CA ALA A 100 -18.29 17.61 -15.67
C ALA A 100 -17.86 16.18 -16.03
N ILE A 101 -17.20 15.47 -15.09
CA ILE A 101 -16.90 14.04 -15.28
C ILE A 101 -18.18 13.21 -15.30
N GLU A 102 -19.12 13.47 -14.38
CA GLU A 102 -20.41 12.77 -14.33
C GLU A 102 -21.22 12.99 -15.61
N ASP A 103 -21.26 14.20 -16.13
CA ASP A 103 -21.95 14.52 -17.39
C ASP A 103 -21.30 13.82 -18.59
N TYR A 104 -19.97 13.81 -18.65
CA TYR A 104 -19.25 13.11 -19.71
C TYR A 104 -19.50 11.60 -19.66
N ASN A 105 -19.34 10.97 -18.49
CA ASN A 105 -19.53 9.54 -18.33
C ASN A 105 -20.96 9.09 -18.64
N ALA A 106 -21.97 9.87 -18.25
CA ALA A 106 -23.38 9.58 -18.51
C ALA A 106 -23.73 9.62 -20.00
N SER A 107 -22.97 10.35 -20.81
CA SER A 107 -23.18 10.48 -22.27
C SER A 107 -22.27 9.59 -23.10
N SER A 108 -21.35 8.85 -22.47
CA SER A 108 -20.34 8.04 -23.15
C SER A 108 -20.90 6.70 -23.63
N GLU A 109 -20.71 6.39 -24.91
CA GLU A 109 -21.09 5.10 -25.51
C GLU A 109 -20.24 3.92 -25.01
N TYR A 110 -19.05 4.21 -24.47
CA TYR A 110 -18.07 3.20 -24.02
C TYR A 110 -18.00 3.07 -22.49
N GLY A 111 -19.06 3.51 -21.81
CA GLY A 111 -19.07 3.53 -20.34
C GLY A 111 -18.28 4.70 -19.75
N SER A 112 -17.95 4.62 -18.48
CA SER A 112 -17.20 5.67 -17.78
C SER A 112 -15.80 5.82 -18.37
N ALA A 113 -15.42 7.03 -18.75
CA ALA A 113 -14.07 7.38 -19.17
C ALA A 113 -13.12 7.55 -17.97
N LEU A 114 -13.65 8.07 -16.87
CA LEU A 114 -12.94 8.31 -15.62
C LEU A 114 -13.73 7.71 -14.46
N VAL A 115 -13.05 6.92 -13.64
CA VAL A 115 -13.64 6.28 -12.46
C VAL A 115 -12.73 6.45 -11.25
N MET A 116 -13.28 6.34 -10.05
CA MET A 116 -12.50 6.25 -8.84
C MET A 116 -12.34 4.79 -8.44
N SER A 117 -11.12 4.40 -8.11
CA SER A 117 -10.83 3.15 -7.45
C SER A 117 -10.27 3.37 -6.05
N GLU A 118 -10.43 2.39 -5.21
CA GLU A 118 -9.77 2.30 -3.91
C GLU A 118 -8.55 1.38 -4.05
N SER A 119 -7.37 1.96 -3.90
CA SER A 119 -6.11 1.22 -3.85
C SER A 119 -5.95 0.63 -2.46
N LYS A 120 -6.26 -0.64 -2.30
CA LYS A 120 -6.18 -1.37 -1.04
C LYS A 120 -4.79 -1.97 -0.85
N ASN A 121 -4.24 -1.79 0.34
CA ASN A 121 -2.97 -2.36 0.75
C ASN A 121 -3.17 -3.01 2.12
N GLU A 122 -3.29 -4.32 2.12
CA GLU A 122 -3.50 -5.12 3.30
C GLU A 122 -2.26 -5.96 3.59
N HIS A 123 -1.98 -6.24 4.85
CA HIS A 123 -0.91 -7.16 5.19
C HIS A 123 -1.19 -7.94 6.47
N VAL A 124 -0.60 -9.12 6.47
CA VAL A 124 -0.43 -9.95 7.66
C VAL A 124 1.06 -10.20 7.83
N TRP A 125 1.62 -9.90 8.98
CA TRP A 125 2.96 -10.30 9.32
C TRP A 125 3.03 -10.80 10.76
N TYR A 126 3.84 -11.79 10.98
CA TYR A 126 4.14 -12.30 12.30
C TYR A 126 5.58 -12.78 12.35
N GLY A 127 6.12 -12.82 13.54
CA GLY A 127 7.48 -13.27 13.73
C GLY A 127 7.79 -13.63 15.16
N LEU A 128 8.98 -14.16 15.30
CA LEU A 128 9.60 -14.55 16.54
C LEU A 128 11.02 -14.00 16.57
N LEU A 129 11.40 -13.43 17.70
CA LEU A 129 12.79 -13.12 18.03
C LEU A 129 13.11 -13.79 19.36
N SER A 130 14.14 -14.62 19.40
CA SER A 130 14.57 -15.26 20.64
C SER A 130 16.06 -15.05 20.85
N THR A 131 16.43 -14.54 22.01
CA THR A 131 17.82 -14.24 22.38
C THR A 131 18.16 -14.94 23.67
N TYR A 132 19.19 -15.73 23.62
CA TYR A 132 19.84 -16.36 24.79
C TYR A 132 21.07 -15.56 25.18
N THR A 133 21.21 -15.28 26.47
CA THR A 133 22.39 -14.61 27.01
C THR A 133 22.99 -15.47 28.10
N THR A 134 24.33 -15.56 28.19
CA THR A 134 25.00 -16.26 29.29
C THR A 134 26.40 -15.72 29.53
N LYS A 135 26.87 -15.92 30.77
CA LYS A 135 28.25 -15.60 31.17
C LYS A 135 29.09 -16.86 31.35
N PHE A 136 30.23 -16.91 30.67
CA PHE A 136 31.23 -17.98 30.82
C PHE A 136 32.40 -17.49 31.67
N GLY A 137 32.60 -18.13 32.82
CA GLY A 137 33.60 -17.67 33.76
C GLY A 137 33.34 -16.27 34.29
N GLU A 138 34.40 -15.46 34.41
CA GLU A 138 34.34 -14.09 34.93
C GLU A 138 34.44 -13.01 33.82
N ASN A 139 34.93 -13.41 32.64
CA ASN A 139 35.36 -12.44 31.63
C ASN A 139 34.63 -12.55 30.29
N PHE A 140 33.78 -13.55 30.08
CA PHE A 140 33.11 -13.75 28.80
C PHE A 140 31.60 -13.59 28.94
N ASP A 141 31.01 -12.76 28.05
CA ASP A 141 29.59 -12.62 27.84
C ASP A 141 29.23 -13.13 26.46
N PHE A 142 28.22 -13.96 26.37
CA PHE A 142 27.67 -14.47 25.10
C PHE A 142 26.24 -14.04 24.91
N TYR A 143 25.94 -13.62 23.71
CA TYR A 143 24.61 -13.31 23.20
C TYR A 143 24.39 -14.09 21.91
N GLY A 144 23.32 -14.83 21.80
CA GLY A 144 23.00 -15.54 20.56
C GLY A 144 21.52 -15.71 20.42
N GLY A 145 21.03 -15.71 19.18
CA GLY A 145 19.61 -15.78 18.96
C GLY A 145 19.23 -16.15 17.55
N VAL A 146 17.93 -16.28 17.39
CA VAL A 146 17.29 -16.56 16.12
C VAL A 146 16.15 -15.57 15.90
N ASP A 147 15.94 -15.19 14.64
CA ASP A 147 14.77 -14.45 14.22
C ASP A 147 14.04 -15.18 13.08
N PHE A 148 12.75 -15.07 13.11
CA PHE A 148 11.86 -15.53 12.05
C PHE A 148 10.81 -14.46 11.76
N ARG A 149 10.53 -14.21 10.48
CA ARG A 149 9.47 -13.32 10.06
C ARG A 149 8.78 -13.85 8.81
N TYR A 150 7.48 -13.85 8.85
CA TYR A 150 6.63 -14.07 7.69
C TYR A 150 5.78 -12.83 7.42
N TYR A 151 5.70 -12.45 6.16
CA TYR A 151 4.89 -11.34 5.69
C TYR A 151 4.10 -11.77 4.45
N LYS A 152 2.83 -11.43 4.44
CA LYS A 152 1.97 -11.44 3.25
C LYS A 152 1.38 -10.04 3.08
N GLY A 153 1.57 -9.45 1.90
CA GLY A 153 0.93 -8.21 1.49
C GLY A 153 -0.03 -8.48 0.34
N THR A 154 -1.25 -7.97 0.43
CA THR A 154 -2.26 -8.02 -0.63
C THR A 154 -2.48 -6.62 -1.17
N HIS A 155 -2.39 -6.49 -2.48
CA HIS A 155 -2.47 -5.21 -3.18
C HIS A 155 -3.51 -5.29 -4.29
N THR A 156 -4.64 -4.60 -4.11
CA THR A 156 -5.73 -4.55 -5.08
C THR A 156 -6.17 -3.11 -5.35
N ASN A 157 -6.75 -2.87 -6.50
CA ASN A 157 -7.58 -1.70 -6.73
C ASN A 157 -9.00 -2.15 -7.02
N VAL A 158 -9.97 -1.56 -6.35
CA VAL A 158 -11.39 -1.89 -6.50
C VAL A 158 -12.14 -0.64 -6.94
N ILE A 159 -12.96 -0.72 -7.98
CA ILE A 159 -13.78 0.41 -8.43
C ILE A 159 -14.72 0.81 -7.31
N SER A 160 -14.64 2.07 -6.88
CA SER A 160 -15.47 2.64 -5.81
C SER A 160 -16.56 3.59 -6.33
N ASP A 161 -16.37 4.21 -7.51
CA ASP A 161 -17.33 5.12 -8.10
C ASP A 161 -17.16 5.18 -9.62
N LEU A 162 -18.24 5.02 -10.35
CA LEU A 162 -18.30 5.12 -11.81
C LEU A 162 -18.59 6.55 -12.31
N PHE A 163 -18.83 7.49 -11.41
CA PHE A 163 -19.16 8.89 -11.75
C PHE A 163 -20.21 9.02 -12.84
N GLY A 164 -21.38 8.41 -12.62
CA GLY A 164 -22.56 8.57 -13.50
C GLY A 164 -22.59 7.67 -14.72
N GLY A 165 -21.55 6.92 -15.04
CA GLY A 165 -21.56 5.93 -16.11
C GLY A 165 -22.09 4.57 -15.64
N GLU A 166 -22.43 3.70 -16.60
CA GLU A 166 -23.00 2.37 -16.30
C GLU A 166 -21.94 1.33 -15.94
N TYR A 167 -20.75 1.41 -16.54
CA TYR A 167 -19.62 0.49 -16.35
C TYR A 167 -18.31 1.20 -16.69
N TYR A 168 -17.20 0.58 -16.32
CA TYR A 168 -15.87 0.95 -16.79
C TYR A 168 -15.31 -0.14 -17.69
N MET A 169 -14.80 0.25 -18.87
CA MET A 169 -14.16 -0.70 -19.77
C MET A 169 -12.71 -0.90 -19.34
N ASP A 170 -12.33 -2.13 -19.00
CA ASP A 170 -10.92 -2.43 -18.65
C ASP A 170 -10.02 -2.13 -19.85
N ASN A 171 -8.97 -1.35 -19.64
CA ASN A 171 -8.01 -0.95 -20.67
C ASN A 171 -6.80 -1.89 -20.79
N ALA A 172 -6.86 -3.07 -20.21
CA ALA A 172 -5.79 -4.05 -20.17
C ALA A 172 -4.55 -3.65 -19.32
N ASP A 173 -4.62 -2.61 -18.53
CA ASP A 173 -3.48 -2.23 -17.67
C ASP A 173 -3.12 -3.33 -16.65
N ARG A 174 -4.08 -4.18 -16.31
CA ARG A 174 -3.80 -5.41 -15.53
C ARG A 174 -2.82 -6.35 -16.21
N LEU A 175 -2.78 -6.40 -17.52
CA LEU A 175 -1.88 -7.26 -18.28
C LEU A 175 -0.41 -6.86 -18.11
N LYS A 176 -0.15 -5.65 -17.60
CA LYS A 176 1.19 -5.18 -17.23
C LYS A 176 1.71 -5.83 -15.94
N VAL A 177 0.83 -6.39 -15.11
CA VAL A 177 1.21 -7.22 -13.98
C VAL A 177 1.71 -8.56 -14.54
N LYS A 178 2.96 -8.91 -14.25
CA LYS A 178 3.72 -10.04 -14.82
C LYS A 178 2.83 -11.21 -15.20
N ALA A 179 2.80 -11.53 -16.48
CA ALA A 179 1.93 -12.51 -17.12
C ALA A 179 2.02 -13.92 -16.51
N ALA A 180 3.13 -14.30 -15.87
CA ALA A 180 3.36 -15.64 -15.35
C ALA A 180 2.38 -16.08 -14.24
N ASN A 181 1.74 -15.12 -13.53
CA ASN A 181 0.84 -15.41 -12.41
C ASN A 181 -0.56 -14.80 -12.57
N ASN A 182 -0.90 -14.32 -13.76
CA ASN A 182 -2.15 -13.65 -14.01
C ASN A 182 -2.97 -14.42 -15.05
N ALA A 183 -4.00 -15.16 -14.61
CA ALA A 183 -4.92 -15.87 -15.50
C ALA A 183 -5.59 -14.94 -16.54
N ALA A 184 -5.74 -13.66 -16.21
CA ALA A 184 -6.25 -12.66 -17.12
C ALA A 184 -5.34 -12.39 -18.32
N ALA A 185 -4.04 -12.58 -18.20
CA ALA A 185 -3.10 -12.40 -19.31
C ALA A 185 -3.30 -13.45 -20.41
N ALA A 186 -3.92 -14.59 -20.09
CA ALA A 186 -4.24 -15.65 -21.03
C ALA A 186 -5.56 -15.40 -21.81
N ASP A 187 -6.38 -14.45 -21.36
CA ASP A 187 -7.67 -14.13 -22.00
C ASP A 187 -7.58 -12.84 -22.81
N PRO A 188 -7.61 -12.91 -24.16
CA PRO A 188 -7.54 -11.72 -25.01
C PRO A 188 -8.70 -10.74 -24.81
N MET A 189 -9.84 -11.21 -24.29
CA MET A 189 -11.03 -10.41 -24.02
C MET A 189 -11.00 -9.72 -22.67
N TRP A 190 -10.03 -10.00 -21.84
CA TRP A 190 -9.92 -9.38 -20.53
C TRP A 190 -9.87 -7.85 -20.60
N ALA A 191 -9.18 -7.31 -21.56
CA ALA A 191 -9.05 -5.87 -21.79
C ALA A 191 -10.34 -5.15 -22.18
N TYR A 192 -11.39 -5.90 -22.45
CA TYR A 192 -12.68 -5.37 -22.90
C TYR A 192 -13.81 -5.74 -21.94
N GLN A 193 -13.48 -6.22 -20.76
CA GLN A 193 -14.48 -6.53 -19.76
C GLN A 193 -15.14 -5.24 -19.24
N LYS A 194 -16.45 -5.32 -19.05
CA LYS A 194 -17.21 -4.30 -18.36
C LYS A 194 -17.07 -4.52 -16.87
N LEU A 195 -16.55 -3.53 -16.18
CA LEU A 195 -16.34 -3.54 -14.73
C LEU A 195 -17.30 -2.60 -14.03
N TYR A 196 -17.76 -3.00 -12.87
CA TYR A 196 -18.74 -2.29 -12.04
C TYR A 196 -18.14 -1.91 -10.70
N VAL A 197 -18.88 -1.13 -9.89
CA VAL A 197 -18.48 -0.85 -8.51
C VAL A 197 -18.32 -2.15 -7.74
N GLY A 198 -17.17 -2.31 -7.09
CA GLY A 198 -16.76 -3.52 -6.39
C GLY A 198 -15.82 -4.43 -7.18
N ASP A 199 -15.72 -4.28 -8.49
CA ASP A 199 -14.81 -5.07 -9.31
C ASP A 199 -13.36 -4.60 -9.18
N VAL A 200 -12.43 -5.56 -9.29
CA VAL A 200 -11.00 -5.28 -9.28
C VAL A 200 -10.56 -4.70 -10.62
N VAL A 201 -9.79 -3.62 -10.57
CA VAL A 201 -9.25 -2.92 -11.74
C VAL A 201 -7.75 -2.69 -11.55
N TYR A 202 -6.99 -2.69 -12.64
CA TYR A 202 -5.58 -2.29 -12.71
C TYR A 202 -4.61 -3.17 -11.91
N ARG A 203 -4.84 -3.42 -10.61
CA ARG A 203 -3.87 -4.08 -9.74
C ARG A 203 -4.53 -5.16 -8.88
N ASP A 204 -3.96 -6.37 -8.94
CA ASP A 204 -4.37 -7.50 -8.12
C ASP A 204 -3.18 -8.46 -7.97
N TYR A 205 -2.49 -8.40 -6.83
CA TYR A 205 -1.39 -9.30 -6.53
C TYR A 205 -1.12 -9.43 -5.04
N ASP A 206 -0.58 -10.58 -4.67
CA ASP A 206 -0.01 -10.86 -3.35
C ASP A 206 1.51 -10.86 -3.39
N GLY A 207 2.11 -10.30 -2.36
CA GLY A 207 3.54 -10.39 -2.09
C GLY A 207 3.81 -11.22 -0.84
N TYR A 208 4.79 -12.10 -0.91
CA TYR A 208 5.19 -12.96 0.22
C TYR A 208 6.67 -12.75 0.52
N VAL A 209 6.99 -12.61 1.80
CA VAL A 209 8.37 -12.57 2.27
C VAL A 209 8.51 -13.48 3.49
N MET A 210 9.51 -14.36 3.46
CA MET A 210 9.93 -15.14 4.61
C MET A 210 11.39 -14.80 4.88
N GLN A 211 11.71 -14.52 6.12
CA GLN A 211 13.04 -14.19 6.58
C GLN A 211 13.35 -15.06 7.80
N GLU A 212 14.51 -15.68 7.77
CA GLU A 212 15.07 -16.45 8.86
C GLU A 212 16.48 -15.97 9.12
N GLY A 213 16.85 -15.82 10.36
CA GLY A 213 18.17 -15.37 10.76
C GLY A 213 18.64 -16.04 12.04
N ALA A 214 19.95 -16.13 12.18
CA ALA A 214 20.62 -16.46 13.41
C ALA A 214 21.77 -15.48 13.63
N PHE A 215 22.01 -15.11 14.86
CA PHE A 215 23.09 -14.18 15.20
C PHE A 215 23.77 -14.59 16.50
N PHE A 216 25.01 -14.17 16.65
CA PHE A 216 25.76 -14.34 17.91
C PHE A 216 26.73 -13.19 18.12
N GLN A 217 27.07 -12.96 19.38
CA GLN A 217 28.15 -12.10 19.81
C GLN A 217 28.81 -12.71 21.03
N LEU A 218 30.14 -12.79 21.03
CA LEU A 218 30.97 -13.17 22.16
C LEU A 218 31.83 -11.97 22.55
N GLU A 219 31.73 -11.56 23.78
CA GLU A 219 32.51 -10.46 24.37
C GLU A 219 33.49 -10.99 25.39
N TYR A 220 34.69 -10.43 25.40
CA TYR A 220 35.71 -10.64 26.43
C TYR A 220 36.02 -9.33 27.14
N ASN A 221 35.90 -9.33 28.47
CA ASN A 221 36.14 -8.16 29.29
C ASN A 221 37.06 -8.56 30.47
N LYS A 222 38.28 -8.02 30.49
CA LYS A 222 39.20 -8.17 31.60
C LYS A 222 40.05 -6.93 31.79
N ASP A 223 40.04 -6.40 33.01
CA ASP A 223 40.78 -5.21 33.43
C ASP A 223 40.52 -4.00 32.45
N LYS A 224 41.53 -3.66 31.65
CA LYS A 224 41.49 -2.55 30.67
C LYS A 224 41.29 -3.07 29.25
N LEU A 225 41.15 -4.36 29.03
CA LEU A 225 40.97 -4.97 27.73
C LEU A 225 39.52 -5.40 27.53
N ALA A 226 38.91 -4.92 26.46
CA ALA A 226 37.63 -5.38 25.96
C ALA A 226 37.78 -5.77 24.49
N ALA A 227 37.22 -6.89 24.08
CA ALA A 227 37.20 -7.36 22.70
C ALA A 227 35.90 -8.11 22.45
N PHE A 228 35.43 -8.11 21.20
CA PHE A 228 34.25 -8.89 20.81
C PHE A 228 34.40 -9.45 19.39
N VAL A 229 33.65 -10.51 19.14
CA VAL A 229 33.38 -11.05 17.79
C VAL A 229 31.89 -11.28 17.66
N SER A 230 31.32 -10.95 16.49
CA SER A 230 29.91 -11.16 16.16
C SER A 230 29.74 -11.69 14.76
N GLY A 231 28.60 -12.35 14.53
CA GLY A 231 28.20 -12.83 13.21
C GLY A 231 26.68 -12.94 13.11
N SER A 232 26.19 -12.86 11.87
CA SER A 232 24.78 -13.03 11.52
C SER A 232 24.65 -13.60 10.10
#